data_d10c1106644391fbac4e4bf85f1716e0
#
_entry.id   d10c1106644391fbac4e4bf85f1716e0
#
_cell.length_a   1.000
_cell.length_b   1.000
_cell.length_c   1.000
_cell.angle_alpha   90.00
_cell.angle_beta   90.00
_cell.angle_gamma   90.00
#
_symmetry.space_group_name_H-M   'P 1'
#
loop_
_entity.id
_entity.type
_entity.pdbx_description
1 polymer ?
#
loop_
_entity_poly.entity_id
_entity_poly.type
_entity_poly.pdbx_seq_one_letter_code
_entity_poly.pdbx_strand_id
1 'polypeptide(L)'
;MLTGTDRLFVIYKSQKGSLEFRLNTLTPIKRRIVYVTVFEILAILLSTFLLMLLSGSDALQSLPLAIMVSGAAVIWNFIYNSAFEYTEKRFNINDRTLILRAFHALGFEGGLILICLPLYMLWYGVGLWTAFVMEAALLVFFLVYTFVFTLIFDKIFPLPRQTITSAPCSS
;
A
#
# COMPACT_ATOMS: atom_id res chain seq x y z
N MET A 1 -13.93 38.12 -31.92
CA MET A 1 -12.84 38.87 -31.27
C MET A 1 -13.08 38.83 -29.78
N LEU A 2 -12.25 38.07 -29.02
CA LEU A 2 -12.39 38.01 -27.55
C LEU A 2 -11.97 39.37 -26.97
N THR A 3 -12.75 39.89 -26.04
CA THR A 3 -12.46 41.15 -25.35
C THR A 3 -11.23 41.01 -24.46
N GLY A 4 -10.53 42.11 -24.13
CA GLY A 4 -9.34 42.07 -23.27
C GLY A 4 -9.61 41.38 -21.89
N THR A 5 -10.80 41.53 -21.35
CA THR A 5 -11.27 40.90 -20.11
C THR A 5 -11.40 39.37 -20.23
N ASP A 6 -11.85 38.87 -21.39
CA ASP A 6 -11.95 37.43 -21.61
C ASP A 6 -10.57 36.75 -21.68
N ARG A 7 -9.60 37.41 -22.29
CA ARG A 7 -8.20 36.95 -22.32
C ARG A 7 -7.56 36.90 -20.93
N LEU A 8 -7.78 37.91 -20.11
CA LEU A 8 -7.27 37.94 -18.74
C LEU A 8 -7.91 36.86 -17.88
N PHE A 9 -9.22 36.60 -18.05
CA PHE A 9 -9.93 35.55 -17.32
C PHE A 9 -9.44 34.15 -17.72
N VAL A 10 -9.18 33.89 -19.00
CA VAL A 10 -8.63 32.63 -19.49
C VAL A 10 -7.21 32.41 -18.98
N ILE A 11 -6.36 33.47 -18.97
CA ILE A 11 -4.98 33.40 -18.45
C ILE A 11 -5.01 33.15 -16.92
N TYR A 12 -5.88 33.84 -16.18
CA TYR A 12 -6.04 33.65 -14.73
C TYR A 12 -6.49 32.22 -14.39
N LYS A 13 -7.47 31.69 -15.12
CA LYS A 13 -7.98 30.33 -14.93
C LYS A 13 -6.92 29.28 -15.28
N SER A 14 -6.14 29.51 -16.34
CA SER A 14 -5.02 28.64 -16.73
C SER A 14 -3.89 28.67 -15.70
N GLN A 15 -3.54 29.84 -15.20
CA GLN A 15 -2.52 29.99 -14.15
C GLN A 15 -2.95 29.37 -12.82
N LYS A 16 -4.21 29.57 -12.41
CA LYS A 16 -4.75 28.98 -11.19
C LYS A 16 -4.77 27.44 -11.28
N GLY A 17 -5.23 26.87 -12.40
CA GLY A 17 -5.19 25.42 -12.64
C GLY A 17 -3.76 24.85 -12.66
N SER A 18 -2.78 25.59 -13.22
CA SER A 18 -1.38 25.16 -13.24
C SER A 18 -0.71 25.31 -11.86
N LEU A 19 -1.12 26.28 -11.04
CA LEU A 19 -0.64 26.45 -9.68
C LEU A 19 -1.21 25.36 -8.76
N GLU A 20 -2.51 25.09 -8.81
CA GLU A 20 -3.14 23.99 -8.07
C GLU A 20 -2.56 22.62 -8.47
N PHE A 21 -2.28 22.42 -9.76
CA PHE A 21 -1.60 21.22 -10.25
C PHE A 21 -0.16 21.13 -9.72
N ARG A 22 0.61 22.23 -9.67
CA ARG A 22 1.96 22.27 -9.12
C ARG A 22 2.03 22.06 -7.61
N LEU A 23 1.05 22.54 -6.87
CA LEU A 23 1.00 22.37 -5.41
C LEU A 23 0.63 20.93 -5.01
N ASN A 24 -0.05 20.19 -5.90
CA ASN A 24 -0.49 18.81 -5.59
C ASN A 24 0.45 17.73 -6.15
N THR A 25 1.49 18.10 -6.95
CA THR A 25 2.47 17.13 -7.46
C THR A 25 3.70 17.07 -6.57
N LEU A 26 3.74 16.04 -5.73
CA LEU A 26 4.95 15.71 -4.96
C LEU A 26 6.02 15.15 -5.89
N THR A 27 7.30 15.42 -5.58
CA THR A 27 8.39 14.68 -6.23
C THR A 27 8.21 13.18 -6.00
N PRO A 28 8.65 12.30 -6.93
CA PRO A 28 8.42 10.84 -6.80
C PRO A 28 8.85 10.26 -5.47
N ILE A 29 9.97 10.73 -4.92
CA ILE A 29 10.49 10.28 -3.63
C ILE A 29 9.60 10.76 -2.49
N LYS A 30 9.23 12.05 -2.46
CA LYS A 30 8.34 12.60 -1.42
C LYS A 30 6.97 11.93 -1.45
N ARG A 31 6.42 11.71 -2.64
CA ARG A 31 5.15 10.99 -2.82
C ARG A 31 5.21 9.58 -2.22
N ARG A 32 6.30 8.84 -2.47
CA ARG A 32 6.50 7.50 -1.92
C ARG A 32 6.59 7.52 -0.40
N ILE A 33 7.34 8.48 0.18
CA ILE A 33 7.46 8.62 1.63
C ILE A 33 6.09 8.91 2.25
N VAL A 34 5.34 9.88 1.72
CA VAL A 34 4.00 10.24 2.21
C VAL A 34 3.06 9.05 2.09
N TYR A 35 3.07 8.34 0.94
CA TYR A 35 2.27 7.13 0.74
C TYR A 35 2.53 6.09 1.84
N VAL A 36 3.79 5.71 2.04
CA VAL A 36 4.15 4.67 3.02
C VAL A 36 3.82 5.12 4.44
N THR A 37 4.15 6.37 4.80
CA THR A 37 3.89 6.86 6.16
C THR A 37 2.40 6.94 6.49
N VAL A 38 1.58 7.50 5.60
CA VAL A 38 0.13 7.61 5.82
C VAL A 38 -0.52 6.23 5.79
N PHE A 39 -0.10 5.37 4.84
CA PHE A 39 -0.55 3.98 4.77
C PHE A 39 -0.31 3.25 6.09
N GLU A 40 0.91 3.31 6.61
CA GLU A 40 1.31 2.57 7.83
C GLU A 40 0.58 3.08 9.07
N ILE A 41 0.48 4.40 9.25
CA ILE A 41 -0.25 4.98 10.39
C ILE A 41 -1.71 4.54 10.38
N LEU A 42 -2.39 4.67 9.24
CA LEU A 42 -3.79 4.26 9.11
C LEU A 42 -3.95 2.73 9.24
N ALA A 43 -3.03 1.95 8.68
CA ALA A 43 -3.02 0.50 8.79
C ALA A 43 -2.96 0.07 10.26
N ILE A 44 -2.04 0.64 11.06
CA ILE A 44 -1.91 0.34 12.49
C ILE A 44 -3.18 0.72 13.24
N LEU A 45 -3.74 1.91 13.01
CA LEU A 45 -4.96 2.35 13.70
C LEU A 45 -6.16 1.46 13.39
N LEU A 46 -6.37 1.16 12.10
CA LEU A 46 -7.50 0.36 11.65
C LEU A 46 -7.35 -1.13 12.06
N SER A 47 -6.14 -1.69 11.96
CA SER A 47 -5.89 -3.06 12.43
C SER A 47 -6.00 -3.18 13.95
N THR A 48 -5.60 -2.15 14.71
CA THR A 48 -5.85 -2.09 16.16
C THR A 48 -7.34 -2.17 16.46
N PHE A 49 -8.15 -1.37 15.76
CA PHE A 49 -9.59 -1.39 15.93
C PHE A 49 -10.20 -2.77 15.56
N LEU A 50 -9.75 -3.37 14.47
CA LEU A 50 -10.21 -4.70 14.06
C LEU A 50 -9.79 -5.77 15.08
N LEU A 51 -8.57 -5.73 15.59
CA LEU A 51 -8.10 -6.65 16.62
C LEU A 51 -8.90 -6.52 17.92
N MET A 52 -9.27 -5.29 18.32
CA MET A 52 -10.16 -5.07 19.46
C MET A 52 -11.51 -5.76 19.27
N LEU A 53 -12.10 -5.65 18.08
CA LEU A 53 -13.38 -6.29 17.77
C LEU A 53 -13.28 -7.82 17.76
N LEU A 54 -12.19 -8.38 17.24
CA LEU A 54 -12.02 -9.83 17.10
C LEU A 54 -11.60 -10.51 18.41
N SER A 55 -10.77 -9.84 19.22
CA SER A 55 -10.26 -10.40 20.47
C SER A 55 -11.14 -10.06 21.70
N GLY A 56 -12.00 -9.03 21.58
CA GLY A 56 -12.72 -8.48 22.73
C GLY A 56 -11.83 -7.67 23.70
N SER A 57 -10.58 -7.39 23.32
CA SER A 57 -9.60 -6.65 24.12
C SER A 57 -9.73 -5.15 23.92
N ASP A 58 -9.08 -4.35 24.78
CA ASP A 58 -9.03 -2.91 24.66
C ASP A 58 -7.92 -2.41 23.72
N ALA A 59 -7.87 -1.09 23.50
CA ALA A 59 -6.90 -0.46 22.61
C ALA A 59 -5.46 -0.56 23.16
N LEU A 60 -5.27 -0.55 24.49
CA LEU A 60 -3.94 -0.63 25.10
C LEU A 60 -3.31 -2.01 24.88
N GLN A 61 -4.13 -3.06 24.81
CA GLN A 61 -3.68 -4.40 24.48
C GLN A 61 -3.49 -4.60 22.96
N SER A 62 -4.39 -4.06 22.14
CA SER A 62 -4.41 -4.34 20.70
C SER A 62 -3.41 -3.49 19.91
N LEU A 63 -3.14 -2.25 20.32
CA LEU A 63 -2.21 -1.36 19.61
C LEU A 63 -0.76 -1.87 19.59
N PRO A 64 -0.15 -2.32 20.69
CA PRO A 64 1.20 -2.85 20.64
C PRO A 64 1.31 -4.07 19.73
N LEU A 65 0.30 -4.95 19.76
CA LEU A 65 0.27 -6.11 18.88
C LEU A 65 0.14 -5.71 17.40
N ALA A 66 -0.74 -4.75 17.08
CA ALA A 66 -0.87 -4.24 15.72
C ALA A 66 0.47 -3.68 15.19
N ILE A 67 1.23 -2.95 16.02
CA ILE A 67 2.57 -2.46 15.69
C ILE A 67 3.55 -3.61 15.45
N MET A 68 3.53 -4.64 16.31
CA MET A 68 4.41 -5.80 16.16
C MET A 68 4.09 -6.59 14.89
N VAL A 69 2.81 -6.83 14.61
CA VAL A 69 2.36 -7.53 13.39
C VAL A 69 2.71 -6.73 12.14
N SER A 70 2.50 -5.41 12.16
CA SER A 70 2.89 -4.54 11.05
C SER A 70 4.39 -4.58 10.80
N GLY A 71 5.21 -4.45 11.85
CA GLY A 71 6.65 -4.57 11.74
C GLY A 71 7.11 -5.93 11.22
N ALA A 72 6.51 -7.01 11.72
CA ALA A 72 6.79 -8.37 11.26
C ALA A 72 6.43 -8.54 9.77
N ALA A 73 5.27 -8.01 9.34
CA ALA A 73 4.84 -8.06 7.95
C ALA A 73 5.80 -7.29 7.00
N VAL A 74 6.28 -6.12 7.41
CA VAL A 74 7.27 -5.33 6.64
C VAL A 74 8.59 -6.08 6.52
N ILE A 75 9.10 -6.65 7.61
CA ILE A 75 10.34 -7.45 7.61
C ILE A 75 10.18 -8.69 6.74
N TRP A 76 9.07 -9.41 6.90
CA TRP A 76 8.76 -10.59 6.10
C TRP A 76 8.66 -10.25 4.63
N ASN A 77 7.98 -9.17 4.28
CA ASN A 77 7.87 -8.68 2.91
C ASN A 77 9.26 -8.48 2.29
N PHE A 78 10.16 -7.81 2.99
CA PHE A 78 11.53 -7.59 2.50
C PHE A 78 12.29 -8.90 2.32
N ILE A 79 12.29 -9.78 3.32
CA ILE A 79 13.01 -11.06 3.28
C ILE A 79 12.46 -11.95 2.16
N TYR A 80 11.14 -12.12 2.13
CA TYR A 80 10.49 -13.03 1.19
C TYR A 80 10.68 -12.58 -0.26
N ASN A 81 10.43 -11.29 -0.55
CA ASN A 81 10.63 -10.77 -1.90
C ASN A 81 12.09 -10.84 -2.35
N SER A 82 13.05 -10.53 -1.46
CA SER A 82 14.47 -10.65 -1.77
C SER A 82 14.88 -12.10 -2.06
N ALA A 83 14.40 -13.06 -1.26
CA ALA A 83 14.65 -14.48 -1.46
C ALA A 83 14.01 -14.97 -2.77
N PHE A 84 12.80 -14.52 -3.07
CA PHE A 84 12.11 -14.89 -4.30
C PHE A 84 12.83 -14.35 -5.55
N GLU A 85 13.22 -13.07 -5.54
CA GLU A 85 14.01 -12.47 -6.63
C GLU A 85 15.38 -13.16 -6.81
N TYR A 86 16.04 -13.53 -5.72
CA TYR A 86 17.28 -14.31 -5.78
C TYR A 86 17.04 -15.66 -6.47
N THR A 87 15.94 -16.33 -6.12
CA THR A 87 15.56 -17.62 -6.72
C THR A 87 15.27 -17.48 -8.22
N GLU A 88 14.50 -16.45 -8.62
CA GLU A 88 14.22 -16.15 -10.04
C GLU A 88 15.51 -15.95 -10.83
N LYS A 89 16.44 -15.16 -10.30
CA LYS A 89 17.76 -14.93 -10.93
C LYS A 89 18.60 -16.20 -11.02
N ARG A 90 18.57 -17.03 -9.98
CA ARG A 90 19.35 -18.28 -9.92
C ARG A 90 18.87 -19.31 -10.95
N PHE A 91 17.57 -19.33 -11.22
CA PHE A 91 16.95 -20.28 -12.17
C PHE A 91 16.68 -19.66 -13.56
N ASN A 92 17.18 -18.44 -13.82
CA ASN A 92 16.98 -17.70 -15.08
C ASN A 92 15.51 -17.60 -15.51
N ILE A 93 14.61 -17.37 -14.56
CA ILE A 93 13.18 -17.21 -14.82
C ILE A 93 12.94 -15.77 -15.30
N ASN A 94 12.75 -15.61 -16.62
CA ASN A 94 12.55 -14.29 -17.23
C ASN A 94 11.09 -13.87 -17.24
N ASP A 95 10.15 -14.82 -17.32
CA ASP A 95 8.72 -14.56 -17.40
C ASP A 95 7.97 -15.11 -16.18
N ARG A 96 7.26 -14.22 -15.47
CA ARG A 96 6.40 -14.60 -14.35
C ARG A 96 5.07 -15.15 -14.88
N THR A 97 4.98 -16.46 -15.02
CA THR A 97 3.72 -17.15 -15.33
C THR A 97 2.69 -16.94 -14.22
N LEU A 98 1.38 -17.14 -14.52
CA LEU A 98 0.31 -17.08 -13.51
C LEU A 98 0.56 -18.07 -12.36
N ILE A 99 1.07 -19.26 -12.68
CA ILE A 99 1.39 -20.30 -11.68
C ILE A 99 2.48 -19.79 -10.73
N LEU A 100 3.55 -19.19 -11.24
CA LEU A 100 4.63 -18.67 -10.43
C LEU A 100 4.15 -17.52 -9.52
N ARG A 101 3.26 -16.66 -10.03
CA ARG A 101 2.62 -15.59 -9.23
C ARG A 101 1.75 -16.16 -8.11
N ALA A 102 1.01 -17.25 -8.39
CA ALA A 102 0.20 -17.92 -7.37
C ALA A 102 1.08 -18.54 -6.28
N PHE A 103 2.17 -19.22 -6.64
CA PHE A 103 3.13 -19.75 -5.67
C PHE A 103 3.80 -18.64 -4.85
N HIS A 104 4.14 -17.52 -5.48
CA HIS A 104 4.67 -16.36 -4.76
C HIS A 104 3.66 -15.84 -3.73
N ALA A 105 2.40 -15.65 -4.12
CA ALA A 105 1.36 -15.16 -3.22
C ALA A 105 1.08 -16.16 -2.07
N LEU A 106 0.93 -17.44 -2.38
CA LEU A 106 0.68 -18.48 -1.36
C LEU A 106 1.86 -18.65 -0.39
N GLY A 107 3.09 -18.58 -0.88
CA GLY A 107 4.28 -18.67 -0.02
C GLY A 107 4.43 -17.43 0.87
N PHE A 108 4.12 -16.24 0.33
CA PHE A 108 4.12 -15.00 1.09
C PHE A 108 3.10 -15.06 2.24
N GLU A 109 1.87 -15.44 1.92
CA GLU A 109 0.77 -15.54 2.86
C GLU A 109 0.99 -16.64 3.90
N GLY A 110 1.45 -17.81 3.46
CA GLY A 110 1.80 -18.91 4.36
C GLY A 110 2.86 -18.52 5.39
N GLY A 111 3.85 -17.72 4.99
CA GLY A 111 4.86 -17.20 5.91
C GLY A 111 4.31 -16.19 6.91
N LEU A 112 3.40 -15.31 6.49
CA LEU A 112 2.71 -14.40 7.41
C LEU A 112 1.89 -15.18 8.43
N ILE A 113 1.11 -16.17 7.99
CA ILE A 113 0.34 -17.03 8.89
C ILE A 113 1.27 -17.68 9.94
N LEU A 114 2.40 -18.23 9.52
CA LEU A 114 3.36 -18.87 10.44
C LEU A 114 3.95 -17.91 11.47
N ILE A 115 4.05 -16.62 11.16
CA ILE A 115 4.57 -15.56 12.05
C ILE A 115 3.45 -15.02 12.93
N CYS A 116 2.29 -14.68 12.36
CA CYS A 116 1.23 -13.95 13.05
C CYS A 116 0.42 -14.85 13.99
N LEU A 117 0.15 -16.11 13.62
CA LEU A 117 -0.61 -17.01 14.48
C LEU A 117 -0.01 -17.19 15.88
N PRO A 118 1.29 -17.54 16.01
CA PRO A 118 1.92 -17.61 17.33
C PRO A 118 1.86 -16.29 18.10
N LEU A 119 1.98 -15.14 17.42
CA LEU A 119 1.87 -13.84 18.07
C LEU A 119 0.49 -13.62 18.67
N TYR A 120 -0.59 -13.94 17.96
CA TYR A 120 -1.97 -13.82 18.48
C TYR A 120 -2.22 -14.80 19.62
N MET A 121 -1.78 -16.06 19.48
CA MET A 121 -1.94 -17.08 20.50
C MET A 121 -1.25 -16.70 21.81
N LEU A 122 -0.03 -16.22 21.73
CA LEU A 122 0.76 -15.82 22.92
C LEU A 122 0.24 -14.52 23.55
N TRP A 123 -0.19 -13.56 22.72
CA TRP A 123 -0.60 -12.23 23.19
C TRP A 123 -1.98 -12.23 23.81
N TYR A 124 -2.93 -12.88 23.17
CA TYR A 124 -4.32 -12.93 23.63
C TYR A 124 -4.68 -14.21 24.41
N GLY A 125 -3.78 -15.20 24.46
CA GLY A 125 -4.08 -16.48 25.07
C GLY A 125 -5.16 -17.29 24.34
N VAL A 126 -5.33 -17.06 23.04
CA VAL A 126 -6.37 -17.72 22.22
C VAL A 126 -5.87 -18.99 21.58
N GLY A 127 -6.81 -19.89 21.25
CA GLY A 127 -6.49 -21.13 20.54
C GLY A 127 -6.15 -20.89 19.06
N LEU A 128 -5.52 -21.89 18.44
CA LEU A 128 -5.07 -21.85 17.04
C LEU A 128 -6.17 -21.45 16.06
N TRP A 129 -7.39 -21.99 16.23
CA TRP A 129 -8.51 -21.68 15.34
C TRP A 129 -8.93 -20.21 15.43
N THR A 130 -9.01 -19.67 16.65
CA THR A 130 -9.32 -18.25 16.86
C THR A 130 -8.25 -17.35 16.26
N ALA A 131 -6.96 -17.67 16.49
CA ALA A 131 -5.85 -16.96 15.89
C ALA A 131 -5.90 -16.99 14.34
N PHE A 132 -6.24 -18.14 13.76
CA PHE A 132 -6.40 -18.27 12.31
C PHE A 132 -7.54 -17.41 11.75
N VAL A 133 -8.69 -17.38 12.44
CA VAL A 133 -9.82 -16.52 12.05
C VAL A 133 -9.44 -15.04 12.13
N MET A 134 -8.69 -14.65 13.17
CA MET A 134 -8.17 -13.26 13.30
C MET A 134 -7.26 -12.91 12.14
N GLU A 135 -6.32 -13.78 11.77
CA GLU A 135 -5.41 -13.56 10.64
C GLU A 135 -6.18 -13.49 9.32
N ALA A 136 -7.10 -14.41 9.07
CA ALA A 136 -7.93 -14.39 7.86
C ALA A 136 -8.76 -13.11 7.74
N ALA A 137 -9.31 -12.61 8.85
CA ALA A 137 -10.05 -11.34 8.87
C ALA A 137 -9.13 -10.14 8.57
N LEU A 138 -7.92 -10.12 9.14
CA LEU A 138 -6.92 -9.09 8.84
C LEU A 138 -6.45 -9.14 7.39
N LEU A 139 -6.27 -10.32 6.82
CA LEU A 139 -5.91 -10.50 5.41
C LEU A 139 -6.97 -9.88 4.49
N VAL A 140 -8.25 -10.24 4.68
CA VAL A 140 -9.36 -9.67 3.91
C VAL A 140 -9.43 -8.15 4.11
N PHE A 141 -9.27 -7.69 5.35
CA PHE A 141 -9.22 -6.27 5.66
C PHE A 141 -8.11 -5.57 4.89
N PHE A 142 -6.87 -6.07 4.93
CA PHE A 142 -5.73 -5.45 4.23
C PHE A 142 -5.88 -5.47 2.71
N LEU A 143 -6.50 -6.50 2.15
CA LEU A 143 -6.80 -6.56 0.72
C LEU A 143 -7.71 -5.39 0.31
N VAL A 144 -8.82 -5.19 1.03
CA VAL A 144 -9.77 -4.10 0.77
C VAL A 144 -9.13 -2.75 1.09
N TYR A 145 -8.47 -2.63 2.24
CA TYR A 145 -7.80 -1.40 2.68
C TYR A 145 -6.77 -0.92 1.67
N THR A 146 -5.87 -1.78 1.23
CA THR A 146 -4.82 -1.43 0.26
C THR A 146 -5.42 -0.94 -1.05
N PHE A 147 -6.46 -1.61 -1.54
CA PHE A 147 -7.15 -1.21 -2.77
C PHE A 147 -7.78 0.18 -2.62
N VAL A 148 -8.60 0.38 -1.58
CA VAL A 148 -9.30 1.65 -1.33
C VAL A 148 -8.32 2.79 -1.07
N PHE A 149 -7.31 2.53 -0.21
CA PHE A 149 -6.28 3.53 0.11
C PHE A 149 -5.53 3.98 -1.14
N THR A 150 -5.09 3.05 -1.97
CA THR A 150 -4.35 3.37 -3.20
C THR A 150 -5.19 4.20 -4.15
N LEU A 151 -6.47 3.85 -4.35
CA LEU A 151 -7.37 4.63 -5.20
C LEU A 151 -7.56 6.08 -4.69
N ILE A 152 -7.77 6.23 -3.38
CA ILE A 152 -7.93 7.55 -2.77
C ILE A 152 -6.63 8.35 -2.87
N PHE A 153 -5.50 7.72 -2.54
CA PHE A 153 -4.19 8.36 -2.57
C PHE A 153 -3.82 8.84 -3.98
N ASP A 154 -4.02 8.00 -5.00
CA ASP A 154 -3.74 8.36 -6.40
C ASP A 154 -4.64 9.49 -6.91
N LYS A 155 -5.86 9.59 -6.38
CA LYS A 155 -6.76 10.71 -6.69
C LYS A 155 -6.31 12.03 -6.05
N ILE A 156 -5.76 11.96 -4.82
CA ILE A 156 -5.27 13.15 -4.09
C ILE A 156 -3.90 13.59 -4.60
N PHE A 157 -3.01 12.63 -4.88
CA PHE A 157 -1.64 12.86 -5.31
C PHE A 157 -1.38 12.21 -6.69
N PRO A 158 -1.95 12.74 -7.77
CA PRO A 158 -1.79 12.17 -9.10
C PRO A 158 -0.33 12.16 -9.54
N LEU A 159 0.07 11.12 -10.27
CA LEU A 159 1.37 11.07 -10.91
C LEU A 159 1.46 12.16 -11.99
N PRO A 160 2.59 12.87 -12.13
CA PRO A 160 2.83 13.75 -13.24
C PRO A 160 2.67 12.98 -14.55
N ARG A 161 1.75 13.39 -15.43
CA ARG A 161 1.64 12.82 -16.76
C ARG A 161 2.98 13.06 -17.46
N GLN A 162 3.67 12.00 -17.84
CA GLN A 162 4.76 12.13 -18.82
C GLN A 162 4.11 12.59 -20.12
N THR A 163 4.34 13.84 -20.48
CA THR A 163 4.02 14.35 -21.82
C THR A 163 4.95 13.60 -22.76
N ILE A 164 4.42 12.59 -23.45
CA ILE A 164 5.12 12.00 -24.58
C ILE A 164 5.18 13.13 -25.61
N THR A 165 6.29 13.84 -25.62
CA THR A 165 6.63 14.76 -26.71
C THR A 165 6.89 13.86 -27.91
N SER A 166 5.85 13.66 -28.74
CA SER A 166 6.02 13.12 -30.08
C SER A 166 6.96 14.08 -30.81
N ALA A 167 8.23 13.71 -30.90
CA ALA A 167 9.16 14.41 -31.77
C ALA A 167 8.57 14.37 -33.20
N PRO A 168 8.44 15.52 -33.89
CA PRO A 168 8.01 15.50 -35.27
C PRO A 168 9.06 14.75 -36.08
N CYS A 169 8.64 13.68 -36.78
CA CYS A 169 9.43 13.09 -37.84
C CYS A 169 9.74 14.17 -38.86
N SER A 170 10.99 14.66 -38.88
CA SER A 170 11.51 15.43 -39.99
C SER A 170 11.76 14.48 -41.15
N SER A 171 10.85 14.53 -42.12
CA SER A 171 11.06 14.03 -43.49
C SER A 171 12.18 14.77 -44.19
#